data_61b103d54cd909604ea78e830c537f90
#
_entry.id   61b103d54cd909604ea78e830c537f90
#
_cell.length_a   1.000
_cell.length_b   1.000
_cell.length_c   1.000
_cell.angle_alpha   90.00
_cell.angle_beta   90.00
_cell.angle_gamma   90.00
#
_symmetry.space_group_name_H-M   'P 1'
#
loop_
_entity.id
_entity.type
_entity.pdbx_description
1 polymer ?
#
loop_
_entity_poly.entity_id
_entity_poly.type
_entity_poly.pdbx_seq_one_letter_code
_entity_poly.pdbx_strand_id
1 'polypeptide(L)'
;MQRNIKWHRVLLICGGLLLGLGLVYLVALLVTLRQIEIAWRPITYSKTVSFPEKGVNIHIDTRVGGLLGNHSYITFSGTMKDQVLRDSIVLPDPYAFYKKQGIDTLFVCLSRDETYEVLHRIGPIVVEIRGIGHSYKSGDPVPPPNFKIINTTTGIE
;
A
#
# COMPACT_ATOMS: atom_id res chain seq x y z
N MET A 1 -11.30 69.73 3.45
CA MET A 1 -11.93 68.54 2.79
C MET A 1 -10.97 67.66 1.98
N GLN A 2 -9.68 67.93 1.86
CA GLN A 2 -8.70 67.15 1.07
C GLN A 2 -7.99 66.01 1.80
N ARG A 3 -8.15 65.80 3.11
CA ARG A 3 -7.47 64.81 3.91
C ARG A 3 -8.01 63.36 3.73
N ASN A 4 -9.32 63.23 3.45
CA ASN A 4 -9.97 61.93 3.41
C ASN A 4 -9.66 61.11 2.11
N ILE A 5 -9.32 61.80 1.01
CA ILE A 5 -9.04 61.12 -0.26
C ILE A 5 -7.70 60.36 -0.22
N LYS A 6 -6.72 60.83 0.55
CA LYS A 6 -5.42 60.15 0.68
C LYS A 6 -5.55 58.86 1.48
N TRP A 7 -6.34 58.85 2.55
CA TRP A 7 -6.55 57.68 3.40
C TRP A 7 -7.25 56.53 2.67
N HIS A 8 -8.26 56.82 1.86
CA HIS A 8 -8.94 55.81 1.01
C HIS A 8 -7.98 55.12 0.01
N ARG A 9 -7.08 55.91 -0.60
CA ARG A 9 -6.05 55.31 -1.50
C ARG A 9 -5.08 54.41 -0.78
N VAL A 10 -4.64 54.80 0.43
CA VAL A 10 -3.75 53.99 1.25
C VAL A 10 -4.43 52.67 1.69
N LEU A 11 -5.70 52.74 2.11
CA LEU A 11 -6.48 51.56 2.50
C LEU A 11 -6.72 50.62 1.31
N LEU A 12 -6.99 51.15 0.10
CA LEU A 12 -7.13 50.33 -1.10
C LEU A 12 -5.82 49.65 -1.50
N ILE A 13 -4.69 50.33 -1.39
CA ILE A 13 -3.38 49.75 -1.71
C ILE A 13 -3.01 48.68 -0.67
N CYS A 14 -3.19 48.96 0.62
CA CYS A 14 -2.93 47.99 1.68
C CYS A 14 -3.88 46.77 1.60
N GLY A 15 -5.15 46.99 1.32
CA GLY A 15 -6.13 45.91 1.11
C GLY A 15 -5.79 45.05 -0.11
N GLY A 16 -5.37 45.68 -1.23
CA GLY A 16 -4.95 44.96 -2.43
C GLY A 16 -3.67 44.14 -2.20
N LEU A 17 -2.70 44.68 -1.46
CA LEU A 17 -1.47 43.97 -1.07
C LEU A 17 -1.78 42.76 -0.19
N LEU A 18 -2.64 42.92 0.82
CA LEU A 18 -3.05 41.82 1.71
C LEU A 18 -3.80 40.70 0.97
N LEU A 19 -4.70 41.07 0.05
CA LEU A 19 -5.40 40.15 -0.82
C LEU A 19 -4.42 39.39 -1.73
N GLY A 20 -3.44 40.10 -2.34
CA GLY A 20 -2.42 39.50 -3.19
C GLY A 20 -1.54 38.49 -2.42
N LEU A 21 -1.07 38.89 -1.22
CA LEU A 21 -0.30 37.99 -0.34
C LEU A 21 -1.12 36.79 0.11
N GLY A 22 -2.39 36.98 0.45
CA GLY A 22 -3.30 35.90 0.80
C GLY A 22 -3.50 34.89 -0.34
N LEU A 23 -3.61 35.38 -1.58
CA LEU A 23 -3.77 34.52 -2.74
C LEU A 23 -2.48 33.72 -3.03
N VAL A 24 -1.32 34.36 -2.94
CA VAL A 24 -0.01 33.68 -3.10
C VAL A 24 0.17 32.59 -2.04
N TYR A 25 -0.19 32.90 -0.77
CA TYR A 25 -0.13 31.93 0.31
C TYR A 25 -1.07 30.74 0.06
N LEU A 26 -2.30 31.01 -0.38
CA LEU A 26 -3.28 29.97 -0.70
C LEU A 26 -2.77 29.04 -1.82
N VAL A 27 -2.21 29.62 -2.90
CA VAL A 27 -1.64 28.84 -4.01
C VAL A 27 -0.46 28.01 -3.53
N ALA A 28 0.44 28.57 -2.73
CA ALA A 28 1.56 27.83 -2.15
C ALA A 28 1.09 26.69 -1.27
N LEU A 29 0.06 26.91 -0.44
CA LEU A 29 -0.55 25.87 0.39
C LEU A 29 -1.14 24.74 -0.45
N LEU A 30 -1.91 25.06 -1.50
CA LEU A 30 -2.50 24.06 -2.40
C LEU A 30 -1.44 23.25 -3.14
N VAL A 31 -0.36 23.89 -3.60
CA VAL A 31 0.78 23.20 -4.25
C VAL A 31 1.46 22.26 -3.26
N THR A 32 1.69 22.71 -2.03
CA THR A 32 2.31 21.89 -0.99
C THR A 32 1.44 20.69 -0.62
N LEU A 33 0.13 20.88 -0.45
CA LEU A 33 -0.81 19.80 -0.18
C LEU A 33 -0.83 18.76 -1.31
N ARG A 34 -0.80 19.22 -2.56
CA ARG A 34 -0.75 18.33 -3.72
C ARG A 34 0.57 17.56 -3.83
N GLN A 35 1.69 18.17 -3.49
CA GLN A 35 2.98 17.48 -3.42
C GLN A 35 3.00 16.42 -2.31
N ILE A 36 2.41 16.72 -1.16
CA ILE A 36 2.23 15.76 -0.06
C ILE A 36 1.36 14.58 -0.52
N GLU A 37 0.24 14.83 -1.18
CA GLU A 37 -0.64 13.77 -1.71
C GLU A 37 0.08 12.87 -2.73
N ILE A 38 0.91 13.43 -3.61
CA ILE A 38 1.70 12.67 -4.59
C ILE A 38 2.79 11.84 -3.88
N ALA A 39 3.47 12.41 -2.89
CA ALA A 39 4.49 11.71 -2.11
C ALA A 39 3.91 10.59 -1.23
N TRP A 40 2.60 10.65 -0.95
CA TRP A 40 1.92 9.70 -0.07
C TRP A 40 1.12 8.64 -0.82
N ARG A 41 1.20 8.60 -2.14
CA ARG A 41 0.58 7.51 -2.90
C ARG A 41 1.21 6.19 -2.45
N PRO A 42 0.42 5.23 -1.97
CA PRO A 42 0.94 3.94 -1.58
C PRO A 42 1.59 3.28 -2.80
N ILE A 43 2.84 2.85 -2.64
CA ILE A 43 3.48 1.99 -3.64
C ILE A 43 2.66 0.70 -3.64
N THR A 44 2.17 0.31 -4.81
CA THR A 44 1.35 -0.89 -4.97
C THR A 44 1.98 -1.76 -6.04
N TYR A 45 2.30 -2.98 -5.68
CA TYR A 45 2.70 -4.03 -6.61
C TYR A 45 1.61 -5.09 -6.63
N SER A 46 1.38 -5.68 -7.79
CA SER A 46 0.36 -6.72 -7.96
C SER A 46 0.93 -7.90 -8.74
N LYS A 47 0.60 -9.09 -8.29
CA LYS A 47 0.95 -10.36 -8.93
C LYS A 47 -0.23 -11.30 -8.91
N THR A 48 -0.41 -12.05 -10.00
CA THR A 48 -1.46 -13.06 -10.08
C THR A 48 -0.87 -14.47 -10.07
N VAL A 49 -1.42 -15.31 -9.21
CA VAL A 49 -1.13 -16.75 -9.14
C VAL A 49 -2.35 -17.52 -9.65
N SER A 50 -2.21 -18.20 -10.76
CA SER A 50 -3.32 -18.93 -11.39
C SER A 50 -3.40 -20.37 -10.91
N PHE A 51 -4.64 -20.82 -10.67
CA PHE A 51 -5.02 -22.19 -10.37
C PHE A 51 -6.01 -22.67 -11.44
N PRO A 52 -5.51 -23.05 -12.64
CA PRO A 52 -6.36 -23.34 -13.79
C PRO A 52 -7.30 -24.53 -13.54
N GLU A 53 -6.87 -25.51 -12.76
CA GLU A 53 -7.66 -26.71 -12.43
C GLU A 53 -8.91 -26.35 -11.59
N LYS A 54 -8.87 -25.23 -10.87
CA LYS A 54 -9.99 -24.70 -10.09
C LYS A 54 -10.67 -23.50 -10.76
N GLY A 55 -10.12 -23.00 -11.87
CA GLY A 55 -10.61 -21.81 -12.57
C GLY A 55 -10.49 -20.54 -11.71
N VAL A 56 -9.50 -20.48 -10.81
CA VAL A 56 -9.31 -19.37 -9.86
C VAL A 56 -7.98 -18.69 -10.10
N ASN A 57 -7.99 -17.38 -10.01
CA ASN A 57 -6.79 -16.55 -9.95
C ASN A 57 -6.72 -15.89 -8.56
N ILE A 58 -5.59 -16.04 -7.88
CA ILE A 58 -5.30 -15.32 -6.63
C ILE A 58 -4.44 -14.11 -6.96
N HIS A 59 -4.92 -12.93 -6.59
CA HIS A 59 -4.21 -11.67 -6.72
C HIS A 59 -3.50 -11.38 -5.41
N ILE A 60 -2.21 -11.10 -5.50
CA ILE A 60 -1.37 -10.69 -4.39
C ILE A 60 -1.06 -9.22 -4.61
N ASP A 61 -1.60 -8.36 -3.76
CA ASP A 61 -1.41 -6.92 -3.83
C ASP A 61 -0.63 -6.45 -2.60
N THR A 62 0.36 -5.59 -2.82
CA THR A 62 1.13 -4.99 -1.74
C THR A 62 0.84 -3.51 -1.65
N ARG A 63 0.78 -2.98 -0.43
CA ARG A 63 0.66 -1.55 -0.17
C ARG A 63 1.64 -1.11 0.90
N VAL A 64 2.30 0.00 0.64
CA VAL A 64 3.08 0.73 1.64
C VAL A 64 2.43 2.07 1.82
N GLY A 65 1.98 2.38 3.01
CA GLY A 65 1.29 3.62 3.34
C GLY A 65 1.68 4.18 4.70
N GLY A 66 1.12 5.34 5.03
CA GLY A 66 1.42 6.08 6.27
C GLY A 66 2.47 7.16 6.08
N LEU A 67 2.53 8.09 7.03
CA LEU A 67 3.33 9.31 7.00
C LEU A 67 4.84 9.07 6.80
N LEU A 68 5.32 7.87 7.16
CA LEU A 68 6.73 7.47 7.09
C LEU A 68 6.90 6.12 6.37
N GLY A 69 5.88 5.66 5.62
CA GLY A 69 5.93 4.33 4.98
C GLY A 69 5.97 3.16 5.97
N ASN A 70 5.54 3.37 7.20
CA ASN A 70 5.64 2.40 8.29
C ASN A 70 4.48 1.41 8.39
N HIS A 71 3.49 1.51 7.48
CA HIS A 71 2.40 0.55 7.37
C HIS A 71 2.51 -0.20 6.05
N SER A 72 2.86 -1.47 6.14
CA SER A 72 2.94 -2.37 4.99
C SER A 72 1.86 -3.43 5.10
N TYR A 73 1.18 -3.69 3.99
CA TYR A 73 0.12 -4.68 3.91
C TYR A 73 0.30 -5.54 2.66
N ILE A 74 0.09 -6.83 2.83
CA ILE A 74 -0.02 -7.79 1.73
C ILE A 74 -1.45 -8.29 1.74
N THR A 75 -2.14 -8.14 0.62
CA THR A 75 -3.54 -8.56 0.47
C THR A 75 -3.61 -9.71 -0.53
N PHE A 76 -4.28 -10.76 -0.17
CA PHE A 76 -4.64 -11.87 -1.06
C PHE A 76 -6.13 -11.79 -1.35
N SER A 77 -6.49 -11.72 -2.60
CA SER A 77 -7.88 -11.74 -3.06
C SER A 77 -8.01 -12.73 -4.22
N GLY A 78 -9.22 -13.15 -4.53
CA GLY A 78 -9.45 -14.14 -5.57
C GLY A 78 -10.45 -13.69 -6.61
N THR A 79 -10.27 -14.16 -7.85
CA THR A 79 -11.27 -14.09 -8.91
C THR A 79 -11.54 -15.47 -9.49
N MET A 80 -12.81 -15.76 -9.78
CA MET A 80 -13.23 -16.96 -10.45
C MET A 80 -14.22 -16.61 -11.56
N LYS A 81 -13.93 -16.98 -12.80
CA LYS A 81 -14.74 -16.62 -13.98
C LYS A 81 -15.04 -15.11 -14.02
N ASP A 82 -14.01 -14.28 -13.82
CA ASP A 82 -14.06 -12.82 -13.79
C ASP A 82 -14.91 -12.19 -12.67
N GLN A 83 -15.40 -13.00 -11.73
CA GLN A 83 -16.09 -12.51 -10.55
C GLN A 83 -15.15 -12.49 -9.36
N VAL A 84 -15.14 -11.36 -8.64
CA VAL A 84 -14.35 -11.20 -7.41
C VAL A 84 -14.96 -12.07 -6.31
N LEU A 85 -14.13 -12.92 -5.69
CA LEU A 85 -14.50 -13.70 -4.53
C LEU A 85 -14.61 -12.78 -3.30
N ARG A 86 -15.55 -13.06 -2.41
CA ARG A 86 -15.80 -12.22 -1.23
C ARG A 86 -14.69 -12.31 -0.18
N ASP A 87 -14.01 -13.45 -0.15
CA ASP A 87 -12.99 -13.72 0.86
C ASP A 87 -11.67 -13.06 0.45
N SER A 88 -11.08 -12.32 1.37
CA SER A 88 -9.75 -11.73 1.23
C SER A 88 -8.98 -11.84 2.52
N ILE A 89 -7.65 -11.89 2.41
CA ILE A 89 -6.75 -11.98 3.55
C ILE A 89 -5.83 -10.78 3.51
N VAL A 90 -5.67 -10.10 4.64
CA VAL A 90 -4.76 -8.95 4.78
C VAL A 90 -3.73 -9.28 5.84
N LEU A 91 -2.47 -9.22 5.46
CA LEU A 91 -1.32 -9.45 6.34
C LEU A 91 -0.57 -8.14 6.56
N PRO A 92 -0.42 -7.69 7.80
CA PRO A 92 0.32 -6.47 8.12
C PRO A 92 1.83 -6.76 8.22
N ASP A 93 2.44 -7.21 7.13
CA ASP A 93 3.85 -7.57 7.05
C ASP A 93 4.51 -6.91 5.83
N PRO A 94 5.79 -6.47 5.96
CA PRO A 94 6.55 -5.94 4.84
C PRO A 94 7.10 -7.00 3.91
N TYR A 95 7.25 -8.24 4.40
CA TYR A 95 7.82 -9.37 3.68
C TYR A 95 7.03 -10.64 3.88
N ALA A 96 6.86 -11.38 2.80
CA ALA A 96 6.36 -12.75 2.84
C ALA A 96 7.02 -13.58 1.73
N PHE A 97 6.97 -14.88 1.89
CA PHE A 97 7.35 -15.81 0.85
C PHE A 97 6.15 -16.64 0.48
N TYR A 98 6.00 -16.96 -0.78
CA TYR A 98 4.88 -17.78 -1.25
C TYR A 98 5.31 -18.83 -2.26
N LYS A 99 4.55 -19.91 -2.31
CA LYS A 99 4.63 -20.90 -3.38
C LYS A 99 3.26 -21.50 -3.66
N LYS A 100 3.00 -21.83 -4.90
CA LYS A 100 1.88 -22.69 -5.28
C LYS A 100 2.22 -24.13 -4.90
N GLN A 101 1.34 -24.79 -4.15
CA GLN A 101 1.51 -26.17 -3.75
C GLN A 101 0.28 -27.00 -4.24
N GLY A 102 0.54 -27.95 -5.11
CA GLY A 102 -0.55 -28.74 -5.70
C GLY A 102 -1.49 -27.90 -6.57
N ILE A 103 -2.74 -28.34 -6.63
CA ILE A 103 -3.77 -27.79 -7.53
C ILE A 103 -4.69 -26.76 -6.85
N ASP A 104 -4.64 -26.62 -5.54
CA ASP A 104 -5.61 -25.86 -4.74
C ASP A 104 -5.00 -25.16 -3.50
N THR A 105 -3.70 -25.18 -3.33
CA THR A 105 -3.07 -24.60 -2.12
C THR A 105 -2.06 -23.51 -2.49
N LEU A 106 -2.20 -22.35 -1.84
CA LEU A 106 -1.21 -21.29 -1.80
C LEU A 106 -0.56 -21.29 -0.42
N PHE A 107 0.72 -21.62 -0.38
CA PHE A 107 1.50 -21.62 0.85
C PHE A 107 2.19 -20.28 1.03
N VAL A 108 2.02 -19.65 2.20
CA VAL A 108 2.58 -18.34 2.54
C VAL A 108 3.38 -18.45 3.83
N CYS A 109 4.64 -18.05 3.78
CA CYS A 109 5.49 -17.97 4.96
C CYS A 109 5.71 -16.50 5.34
N LEU A 110 5.53 -16.20 6.62
CA LEU A 110 5.83 -14.90 7.20
C LEU A 110 7.10 -14.98 8.05
N SER A 111 7.90 -13.93 7.97
CA SER A 111 9.08 -13.78 8.83
C SER A 111 8.65 -13.16 10.16
N ARG A 112 8.23 -14.00 11.10
CA ARG A 112 7.86 -13.60 12.47
C ARG A 112 8.58 -14.45 13.50
N ASP A 113 8.77 -13.88 14.70
CA ASP A 113 9.43 -14.56 15.81
C ASP A 113 8.61 -15.75 16.36
N GLU A 114 7.31 -15.77 16.11
CA GLU A 114 6.41 -16.80 16.55
C GLU A 114 6.12 -17.82 15.44
N THR A 115 6.17 -19.10 15.80
CA THR A 115 5.73 -20.19 14.94
C THR A 115 4.22 -20.35 15.08
N TYR A 116 3.48 -20.08 14.02
CA TYR A 116 2.03 -20.31 13.97
C TYR A 116 1.63 -20.83 12.59
N GLU A 117 0.49 -21.47 12.55
CA GLU A 117 -0.13 -21.96 11.32
C GLU A 117 -1.60 -21.56 11.31
N VAL A 118 -2.02 -20.92 10.22
CA VAL A 118 -3.41 -20.52 10.02
C VAL A 118 -3.83 -20.95 8.62
N LEU A 119 -4.99 -21.58 8.53
CA LEU A 119 -5.62 -21.96 7.28
C LEU A 119 -6.77 -21.01 6.97
N HIS A 120 -6.65 -20.32 5.84
CA HIS A 120 -7.73 -19.53 5.26
C HIS A 120 -8.21 -20.13 3.95
N ARG A 121 -9.38 -19.68 3.48
CA ARG A 121 -9.90 -20.07 2.18
C ARG A 121 -10.28 -18.84 1.38
N ILE A 122 -9.93 -18.87 0.09
CA ILE A 122 -10.39 -17.90 -0.91
C ILE A 122 -11.09 -18.72 -1.99
N GLY A 123 -12.40 -18.84 -1.88
CA GLY A 123 -13.18 -19.78 -2.67
C GLY A 123 -12.69 -21.24 -2.48
N PRO A 124 -12.36 -21.99 -3.58
CA PRO A 124 -11.88 -23.36 -3.48
C PRO A 124 -10.37 -23.46 -3.15
N ILE A 125 -9.65 -22.35 -3.04
CA ILE A 125 -8.22 -22.34 -2.76
C ILE A 125 -7.97 -22.22 -1.25
N VAL A 126 -7.11 -23.09 -0.73
CA VAL A 126 -6.60 -23.03 0.63
C VAL A 126 -5.37 -22.13 0.66
N VAL A 127 -5.37 -21.11 1.52
CA VAL A 127 -4.20 -20.28 1.80
C VAL A 127 -3.66 -20.68 3.16
N GLU A 128 -2.55 -21.38 3.16
CA GLU A 128 -1.86 -21.84 4.36
C GLU A 128 -0.80 -20.84 4.73
N ILE A 129 -0.94 -20.17 5.90
CA ILE A 129 -0.03 -19.14 6.38
C ILE A 129 0.74 -19.70 7.57
N ARG A 130 2.07 -19.67 7.49
CA ARG A 130 2.96 -20.09 8.57
C ARG A 130 3.94 -19.00 8.97
N GLY A 131 4.14 -18.82 10.26
CA GLY A 131 5.27 -18.11 10.82
C GLY A 131 6.50 -19.04 10.88
N ILE A 132 7.65 -18.58 10.41
CA ILE A 132 8.87 -19.42 10.34
C ILE A 132 9.87 -19.19 11.47
N GLY A 133 9.50 -18.43 12.50
CA GLY A 133 10.33 -18.28 13.71
C GLY A 133 11.69 -17.61 13.50
N HIS A 134 11.92 -16.99 12.35
CA HIS A 134 13.17 -16.30 12.03
C HIS A 134 12.94 -14.80 11.90
N SER A 135 13.47 -14.04 12.85
CA SER A 135 13.59 -12.59 12.72
C SER A 135 14.81 -12.27 11.84
N TYR A 136 14.57 -11.62 10.72
CA TYR A 136 15.66 -11.09 9.89
C TYR A 136 16.29 -9.88 10.60
N LYS A 137 17.37 -10.09 11.34
CA LYS A 137 18.04 -9.03 12.10
C LYS A 137 18.89 -8.09 11.24
N SER A 138 19.24 -8.45 10.01
CA SER A 138 19.97 -7.57 9.09
C SER A 138 20.03 -8.17 7.68
N GLY A 139 19.58 -7.43 6.68
CA GLY A 139 19.67 -7.79 5.25
C GLY A 139 18.33 -8.16 4.63
N ASP A 140 18.30 -8.20 3.31
CA ASP A 140 17.13 -8.67 2.56
C ASP A 140 16.88 -10.15 2.86
N PRO A 141 15.63 -10.54 3.11
CA PRO A 141 15.29 -11.92 3.42
C PRO A 141 15.54 -12.82 2.18
N VAL A 142 16.29 -13.90 2.40
CA VAL A 142 16.51 -14.90 1.35
C VAL A 142 15.37 -15.89 1.35
N PRO A 143 14.64 -16.05 0.23
CA PRO A 143 13.53 -16.98 0.16
C PRO A 143 14.01 -18.43 0.34
N PRO A 144 13.24 -19.27 1.03
CA PRO A 144 13.49 -20.71 1.05
C PRO A 144 13.48 -21.29 -0.39
N PRO A 145 14.12 -22.43 -0.64
CA PRO A 145 14.12 -23.05 -1.97
C PRO A 145 12.71 -23.23 -2.53
N ASN A 146 12.50 -22.83 -3.79
CA ASN A 146 11.22 -22.87 -4.51
C ASN A 146 10.13 -21.88 -4.00
N PHE A 147 10.47 -20.96 -3.11
CA PHE A 147 9.58 -19.87 -2.75
C PHE A 147 9.90 -18.61 -3.56
N LYS A 148 8.86 -17.83 -3.81
CA LYS A 148 8.93 -16.48 -4.38
C LYS A 148 8.80 -15.45 -3.27
N ILE A 149 9.40 -14.30 -3.46
CA ILE A 149 9.37 -13.22 -2.47
C ILE A 149 8.24 -12.23 -2.76
N ILE A 150 7.60 -11.80 -1.69
CA ILE A 150 6.75 -10.61 -1.66
C ILE A 150 7.45 -9.58 -0.79
N ASN A 151 7.87 -8.49 -1.40
CA ASN A 151 8.44 -7.35 -0.70
C ASN A 151 7.60 -6.13 -1.02
N THR A 152 7.02 -5.51 -0.01
CA THR A 152 6.13 -4.36 -0.21
C THR A 152 6.85 -3.13 -0.75
N THR A 153 8.18 -3.09 -0.66
CA THR A 153 9.01 -1.96 -1.11
C THR A 153 9.61 -2.17 -2.50
N THR A 154 10.04 -3.39 -2.84
CA THR A 154 10.75 -3.69 -4.10
C THR A 154 9.92 -4.46 -5.12
N GLY A 155 8.81 -5.06 -4.70
CA GLY A 155 7.89 -5.77 -5.60
C GLY A 155 7.66 -7.24 -5.26
N ILE A 156 7.06 -7.96 -6.22
CA ILE A 156 6.68 -9.37 -6.11
C ILE A 156 7.33 -10.15 -7.25
N GLU A 157 8.15 -11.15 -6.91
CA GLU A 157 8.83 -12.05 -7.86
C GLU A 157 8.03 -13.33 -8.14
#